data_657372ebd320b1b7eb5e78ac431f004d
#
_entry.id   657372ebd320b1b7eb5e78ac431f004d
#
_cell.length_a   1.000
_cell.length_b   1.000
_cell.length_c   1.000
_cell.angle_alpha   90.00
_cell.angle_beta   90.00
_cell.angle_gamma   90.00
#
_symmetry.space_group_name_H-M   'P 1'
#
loop_
_entity.id
_entity.type
_entity.pdbx_description
1 polymer ?
#
loop_
_entity_poly.entity_id
_entity_poly.type
_entity_poly.pdbx_seq_one_letter_code
_entity_poly.pdbx_strand_id
1 'polypeptide(L)'
;MSTQILDALSRLAARRFGSFADAATSVFDLLESASPGGSLVLGQVDWDEGKCRVIDARGDGVPRGTEIPLARGVPSNGPAGGELLDAEALAALGAANWVAAPLDAADGSVVGVLLATGPGGQPPTREVAQLILVGARLLSYEWESISARAELRRLAEVARDRASTDPITGLPNRETLVGSIEREHELSKRGTVESYVVVCQLRDRDAIVARFGEAMANLLLKDVAEVLSGAIRRTDYLARVSTEGLSVVLVGCKGPDGALAFLGRFERSLERVSSGRPAAVQLSYGIQRLAEADSPRQALELAEISARTAPVRQNGTALGMAPVKGEA
;
A
#
# COMPACT_ATOMS: atom_id res chain seq x y z
N MET A 1 -20.00 32.09 28.87
CA MET A 1 -19.24 30.83 28.74
C MET A 1 -18.41 30.63 29.99
N SER A 2 -18.56 29.51 30.70
CA SER A 2 -17.81 29.30 31.96
C SER A 2 -16.33 29.10 31.68
N THR A 3 -15.45 29.47 32.63
CA THR A 3 -14.00 29.28 32.53
C THR A 3 -13.64 27.82 32.25
N GLN A 4 -14.42 26.86 32.74
CA GLN A 4 -14.26 25.43 32.50
C GLN A 4 -14.45 25.02 31.05
N ILE A 5 -15.42 25.61 30.35
CA ILE A 5 -15.67 25.35 28.91
C ILE A 5 -14.54 25.90 28.05
N LEU A 6 -14.02 27.09 28.37
CA LEU A 6 -12.88 27.66 27.65
C LEU A 6 -11.61 26.81 27.81
N ASP A 7 -11.38 26.33 29.02
CA ASP A 7 -10.23 25.45 29.29
C ASP A 7 -10.37 24.09 28.61
N ALA A 8 -11.58 23.53 28.55
CA ALA A 8 -11.86 22.30 27.81
C ALA A 8 -11.69 22.47 26.29
N LEU A 9 -12.15 23.60 25.72
CA LEU A 9 -11.93 23.95 24.32
C LEU A 9 -10.45 24.11 23.97
N SER A 10 -9.68 24.78 24.86
CA SER A 10 -8.24 24.97 24.67
C SER A 10 -7.50 23.63 24.67
N ARG A 11 -7.86 22.71 25.56
CA ARG A 11 -7.31 21.36 25.59
C ARG A 11 -7.68 20.56 24.35
N LEU A 12 -8.92 20.65 23.90
CA LEU A 12 -9.39 19.99 22.69
C LEU A 12 -8.63 20.49 21.43
N ALA A 13 -8.45 21.81 21.30
CA ALA A 13 -7.75 22.42 20.17
C ALA A 13 -6.24 22.10 20.14
N ALA A 14 -5.63 21.83 21.28
CA ALA A 14 -4.21 21.45 21.39
C ALA A 14 -3.96 19.95 21.19
N ARG A 15 -4.99 19.11 21.21
CA ARG A 15 -4.89 17.66 21.13
C ARG A 15 -4.67 17.19 19.69
N ARG A 16 -3.80 16.18 19.51
CA ARG A 16 -3.70 15.42 18.27
C ARG A 16 -4.50 14.14 18.42
N PHE A 17 -5.38 13.88 17.48
CA PHE A 17 -6.21 12.69 17.50
C PHE A 17 -5.59 11.55 16.68
N GLY A 18 -5.69 10.33 17.22
CA GLY A 18 -5.20 9.13 16.55
C GLY A 18 -6.20 8.57 15.54
N SER A 19 -7.49 8.87 15.74
CA SER A 19 -8.59 8.44 14.88
C SER A 19 -9.75 9.41 14.95
N PHE A 20 -10.67 9.33 13.97
CA PHE A 20 -11.92 10.10 13.98
C PHE A 20 -12.79 9.77 15.21
N ALA A 21 -12.83 8.52 15.64
CA ALA A 21 -13.56 8.11 16.85
C ALA A 21 -13.02 8.74 18.13
N ASP A 22 -11.70 8.93 18.23
CA ASP A 22 -11.06 9.62 19.36
C ASP A 22 -11.43 11.12 19.38
N ALA A 23 -11.48 11.76 18.22
CA ALA A 23 -11.94 13.14 18.07
C ALA A 23 -13.44 13.26 18.44
N ALA A 24 -14.29 12.38 17.93
CA ALA A 24 -15.72 12.35 18.22
C ALA A 24 -15.99 12.16 19.73
N THR A 25 -15.29 11.22 20.37
CA THR A 25 -15.38 11.02 21.82
C THR A 25 -15.02 12.28 22.59
N SER A 26 -13.95 12.98 22.20
CA SER A 26 -13.51 14.22 22.87
C SER A 26 -14.48 15.37 22.69
N VAL A 27 -15.11 15.48 21.50
CA VAL A 27 -16.19 16.46 21.24
C VAL A 27 -17.42 16.13 22.08
N PHE A 28 -17.79 14.87 22.19
CA PHE A 28 -18.92 14.43 23.01
C PHE A 28 -18.66 14.73 24.51
N ASP A 29 -17.48 14.46 25.02
CA ASP A 29 -17.10 14.77 26.43
C ASP A 29 -17.24 16.27 26.72
N LEU A 30 -16.83 17.12 25.76
CA LEU A 30 -17.00 18.57 25.87
C LEU A 30 -18.48 18.98 25.92
N LEU A 31 -19.28 18.47 24.98
CA LEU A 31 -20.71 18.80 24.88
C LEU A 31 -21.50 18.29 26.08
N GLU A 32 -21.20 17.08 26.55
CA GLU A 32 -21.83 16.49 27.74
C GLU A 32 -21.50 17.29 28.99
N SER A 33 -20.24 17.78 29.13
CA SER A 33 -19.86 18.65 30.24
C SER A 33 -20.59 20.00 30.22
N ALA A 34 -20.95 20.49 29.03
CA ALA A 34 -21.68 21.74 28.85
C ALA A 34 -23.21 21.59 29.01
N SER A 35 -23.75 20.40 28.77
CA SER A 35 -25.18 20.06 28.86
C SER A 35 -25.39 18.67 29.43
N PRO A 36 -25.16 18.46 30.74
CA PRO A 36 -25.37 17.16 31.35
C PRO A 36 -26.82 16.66 31.18
N GLY A 37 -27.00 15.43 30.73
CA GLY A 37 -28.32 14.81 30.49
C GLY A 37 -28.98 15.21 29.19
N GLY A 38 -28.29 15.91 28.29
CA GLY A 38 -28.67 16.09 26.90
C GLY A 38 -28.33 14.87 26.04
N SER A 39 -28.97 14.73 24.92
CA SER A 39 -28.65 13.68 23.94
C SER A 39 -27.74 14.23 22.84
N LEU A 40 -26.74 13.44 22.44
CA LEU A 40 -25.77 13.73 21.40
C LEU A 40 -25.80 12.63 20.36
N VAL A 41 -25.79 12.98 19.08
CA VAL A 41 -25.76 12.03 17.97
C VAL A 41 -24.76 12.49 16.93
N LEU A 42 -23.91 11.58 16.45
CA LEU A 42 -23.06 11.79 15.31
C LEU A 42 -23.51 10.83 14.20
N GLY A 43 -23.96 11.40 13.10
CA GLY A 43 -24.42 10.66 11.93
C GLY A 43 -23.43 10.83 10.77
N GLN A 44 -23.24 9.76 10.01
CA GLN A 44 -22.56 9.74 8.72
C GLN A 44 -23.60 9.81 7.61
N VAL A 45 -23.40 10.69 6.64
CA VAL A 45 -24.29 10.82 5.50
C VAL A 45 -23.86 9.90 4.37
N ASP A 46 -24.80 9.15 3.84
CA ASP A 46 -24.68 8.38 2.62
C ASP A 46 -25.63 8.99 1.57
N TRP A 47 -25.06 9.69 0.61
CA TRP A 47 -25.81 10.37 -0.45
C TRP A 47 -26.39 9.41 -1.48
N ASP A 48 -25.75 8.26 -1.71
CA ASP A 48 -26.18 7.26 -2.69
C ASP A 48 -27.43 6.54 -2.19
N GLU A 49 -27.47 6.23 -0.88
CA GLU A 49 -28.64 5.63 -0.23
C GLU A 49 -29.68 6.66 0.26
N GLY A 50 -29.33 7.95 0.27
CA GLY A 50 -30.18 9.02 0.77
C GLY A 50 -30.48 8.91 2.26
N LYS A 51 -29.48 8.48 3.05
CA LYS A 51 -29.62 8.19 4.48
C LYS A 51 -28.49 8.80 5.30
N CYS A 52 -28.80 9.06 6.56
CA CYS A 52 -27.81 9.35 7.60
C CYS A 52 -27.77 8.17 8.57
N ARG A 53 -26.62 7.54 8.75
CA ARG A 53 -26.42 6.44 9.69
C ARG A 53 -25.77 6.96 10.97
N VAL A 54 -26.37 6.68 12.11
CA VAL A 54 -25.83 7.00 13.43
C VAL A 54 -24.57 6.17 13.69
N ILE A 55 -23.42 6.83 13.75
CA ILE A 55 -22.12 6.18 14.00
C ILE A 55 -21.72 6.25 15.47
N ASP A 56 -22.16 7.29 16.19
CA ASP A 56 -22.00 7.42 17.64
C ASP A 56 -23.15 8.19 18.26
N ALA A 57 -23.49 7.86 19.51
CA ALA A 57 -24.55 8.52 20.26
C ALA A 57 -24.31 8.43 21.76
N ARG A 58 -24.74 9.46 22.50
CA ARG A 58 -24.81 9.49 23.97
C ARG A 58 -26.15 10.08 24.43
N GLY A 59 -26.57 9.69 25.62
CA GLY A 59 -27.88 10.05 26.18
C GLY A 59 -28.97 9.04 25.80
N ASP A 60 -30.20 9.37 26.15
CA ASP A 60 -31.34 8.47 26.01
C ASP A 60 -31.88 8.44 24.56
N GLY A 61 -32.01 7.28 23.98
CA GLY A 61 -32.99 7.03 22.92
C GLY A 61 -32.48 6.75 21.51
N VAL A 62 -31.19 6.95 21.16
CA VAL A 62 -30.73 6.72 19.77
C VAL A 62 -29.64 5.65 19.69
N PRO A 63 -29.98 4.42 19.24
CA PRO A 63 -28.98 3.38 19.08
C PRO A 63 -27.99 3.70 17.95
N ARG A 64 -26.71 3.26 18.11
CA ARG A 64 -25.77 3.23 17.00
C ARG A 64 -26.29 2.31 15.89
N GLY A 65 -26.07 2.71 14.65
CA GLY A 65 -26.57 1.98 13.48
C GLY A 65 -27.98 2.37 13.06
N THR A 66 -28.68 3.25 13.80
CA THR A 66 -29.97 3.79 13.37
C THR A 66 -29.81 4.53 12.05
N GLU A 67 -30.66 4.21 11.08
CA GLU A 67 -30.71 4.87 9.78
C GLU A 67 -31.83 5.91 9.76
N ILE A 68 -31.51 7.11 9.32
CA ILE A 68 -32.41 8.27 9.29
C ILE A 68 -32.47 8.72 7.83
N PRO A 69 -33.66 8.84 7.22
CA PRO A 69 -33.76 9.37 5.86
C PRO A 69 -33.31 10.82 5.79
N LEU A 70 -32.61 11.19 4.71
CA LEU A 70 -32.29 12.59 4.43
C LEU A 70 -33.53 13.33 3.92
N ALA A 71 -33.62 14.63 4.20
CA ALA A 71 -34.69 15.47 3.69
C ALA A 71 -34.68 15.48 2.15
N ARG A 72 -35.87 15.45 1.55
CA ARG A 72 -36.02 15.42 0.10
C ARG A 72 -35.48 16.68 -0.57
N GLY A 73 -34.66 16.51 -1.60
CA GLY A 73 -34.18 17.60 -2.45
C GLY A 73 -33.01 18.39 -1.87
N VAL A 74 -32.38 17.92 -0.79
CA VAL A 74 -31.13 18.51 -0.27
C VAL A 74 -29.97 18.11 -1.18
N PRO A 75 -29.25 19.06 -1.79
CA PRO A 75 -28.08 18.74 -2.59
C PRO A 75 -26.89 18.34 -1.71
N SER A 76 -26.00 17.46 -2.21
CA SER A 76 -24.81 16.99 -1.49
C SER A 76 -23.83 18.11 -1.09
N ASN A 77 -23.85 19.21 -1.81
CA ASN A 77 -23.10 20.44 -1.57
C ASN A 77 -24.00 21.58 -1.05
N GLY A 78 -25.09 21.21 -0.37
CA GLY A 78 -26.09 22.15 0.12
C GLY A 78 -25.70 22.85 1.42
N PRO A 79 -26.42 23.96 1.74
CA PRO A 79 -26.11 24.80 2.88
C PRO A 79 -26.45 24.15 4.20
N ALA A 80 -25.83 24.67 5.24
CA ALA A 80 -26.09 24.57 6.68
C ALA A 80 -27.09 23.49 7.15
N GLY A 81 -26.59 22.58 7.95
CA GLY A 81 -27.22 21.36 8.52
C GLY A 81 -28.63 21.43 9.09
N GLY A 82 -29.31 22.55 9.05
CA GLY A 82 -30.72 22.67 9.46
C GLY A 82 -31.72 22.07 8.46
N GLU A 83 -31.29 21.85 7.22
CA GLU A 83 -32.15 21.33 6.14
C GLU A 83 -31.83 19.87 5.75
N LEU A 84 -30.74 19.32 6.30
CA LEU A 84 -30.29 17.98 5.98
C LEU A 84 -31.27 16.88 6.45
N LEU A 85 -31.87 17.09 7.61
CA LEU A 85 -32.85 16.21 8.23
C LEU A 85 -34.15 17.00 8.44
N ASP A 86 -35.26 16.47 7.98
CA ASP A 86 -36.55 17.08 8.20
C ASP A 86 -37.08 16.82 9.62
N ALA A 87 -38.20 17.47 9.97
CA ALA A 87 -38.80 17.35 11.30
C ALA A 87 -39.25 15.92 11.62
N GLU A 88 -39.66 15.12 10.61
CA GLU A 88 -40.08 13.72 10.77
C GLU A 88 -38.84 12.84 11.07
N ALA A 89 -37.73 13.06 10.35
CA ALA A 89 -36.47 12.39 10.58
C ALA A 89 -35.91 12.71 11.98
N LEU A 90 -35.97 13.97 12.41
CA LEU A 90 -35.53 14.38 13.75
C LEU A 90 -36.43 13.83 14.85
N ALA A 91 -37.76 13.77 14.63
CA ALA A 91 -38.70 13.18 15.57
C ALA A 91 -38.48 11.68 15.77
N ALA A 92 -38.04 10.96 14.74
CA ALA A 92 -37.66 9.55 14.83
C ALA A 92 -36.48 9.28 15.78
N LEU A 93 -35.69 10.31 16.09
CA LEU A 93 -34.62 10.26 17.09
C LEU A 93 -35.09 10.46 18.54
N GLY A 94 -36.42 10.50 18.77
CA GLY A 94 -36.98 10.54 20.11
C GLY A 94 -37.05 11.91 20.80
N ALA A 95 -36.67 13.00 20.11
CA ALA A 95 -36.78 14.35 20.63
C ALA A 95 -37.17 15.35 19.52
N ALA A 96 -37.93 16.39 19.88
CA ALA A 96 -38.41 17.39 18.92
C ALA A 96 -37.48 18.59 18.75
N ASN A 97 -36.50 18.76 19.64
CA ASN A 97 -35.68 19.98 19.72
C ASN A 97 -34.17 19.71 19.49
N TRP A 98 -33.86 19.18 18.32
CA TRP A 98 -32.46 18.99 17.93
C TRP A 98 -31.86 20.26 17.35
N VAL A 99 -30.61 20.55 17.71
CA VAL A 99 -29.74 21.45 16.95
C VAL A 99 -28.76 20.62 16.16
N ALA A 100 -28.70 20.89 14.85
CA ALA A 100 -27.87 20.15 13.92
C ALA A 100 -26.73 21.03 13.40
N ALA A 101 -25.54 20.48 13.28
CA ALA A 101 -24.40 21.10 12.61
C ALA A 101 -23.80 20.09 11.60
N PRO A 102 -23.65 20.48 10.32
CA PRO A 102 -23.07 19.61 9.31
C PRO A 102 -21.57 19.42 9.54
N LEU A 103 -21.07 18.26 9.11
CA LEU A 103 -19.67 18.00 8.91
C LEU A 103 -19.39 18.11 7.41
N ASP A 104 -18.61 19.12 7.02
CA ASP A 104 -18.31 19.43 5.64
C ASP A 104 -16.95 18.85 5.23
N ALA A 105 -16.87 18.28 4.04
CA ALA A 105 -15.61 17.94 3.39
C ALA A 105 -15.02 19.19 2.66
N ALA A 106 -13.76 19.11 2.20
CA ALA A 106 -13.06 20.20 1.50
C ALA A 106 -13.75 20.66 0.22
N ASP A 107 -14.46 19.75 -0.45
CA ASP A 107 -15.24 20.06 -1.66
C ASP A 107 -16.60 20.71 -1.37
N GLY A 108 -16.90 20.94 -0.10
CA GLY A 108 -18.17 21.49 0.38
C GLY A 108 -19.30 20.47 0.47
N SER A 109 -19.05 19.20 0.22
CA SER A 109 -20.06 18.16 0.44
C SER A 109 -20.23 17.88 1.94
N VAL A 110 -21.45 17.56 2.36
CA VAL A 110 -21.75 17.17 3.75
C VAL A 110 -21.48 15.69 3.90
N VAL A 111 -20.54 15.31 4.78
CA VAL A 111 -20.15 13.93 5.06
C VAL A 111 -20.77 13.36 6.33
N GLY A 112 -21.31 14.24 7.16
CA GLY A 112 -21.95 13.85 8.41
C GLY A 112 -22.72 14.98 9.06
N VAL A 113 -23.32 14.70 10.22
CA VAL A 113 -24.04 15.67 11.02
C VAL A 113 -23.82 15.42 12.50
N LEU A 114 -23.58 16.46 13.26
CA LEU A 114 -23.54 16.45 14.71
C LEU A 114 -24.86 17.05 15.23
N LEU A 115 -25.57 16.29 16.05
CA LEU A 115 -26.86 16.66 16.61
C LEU A 115 -26.78 16.71 18.14
N ALA A 116 -27.49 17.65 18.76
CA ALA A 116 -27.61 17.67 20.20
C ALA A 116 -28.98 18.21 20.64
N THR A 117 -29.44 17.72 21.80
CA THR A 117 -30.58 18.30 22.56
C THR A 117 -30.10 18.75 23.94
N GLY A 118 -30.89 19.56 24.60
CA GLY A 118 -30.76 19.78 26.05
C GLY A 118 -31.32 18.61 26.88
N PRO A 119 -31.19 18.70 28.22
CA PRO A 119 -31.71 17.70 29.12
C PRO A 119 -33.20 17.44 28.95
N GLY A 120 -33.59 16.15 28.93
CA GLY A 120 -34.99 15.76 28.73
C GLY A 120 -35.59 16.14 27.38
N GLY A 121 -34.76 16.29 26.32
CA GLY A 121 -35.21 16.64 24.99
C GLY A 121 -35.60 18.11 24.80
N GLN A 122 -35.25 18.98 25.75
CA GLN A 122 -35.45 20.43 25.64
C GLN A 122 -34.49 21.03 24.60
N PRO A 123 -34.81 22.24 24.07
CA PRO A 123 -33.86 22.93 23.21
C PRO A 123 -32.53 23.14 23.95
N PRO A 124 -31.39 22.92 23.29
CA PRO A 124 -30.09 23.20 23.91
C PRO A 124 -29.89 24.70 24.14
N THR A 125 -29.12 25.06 25.15
CA THR A 125 -28.79 26.44 25.41
C THR A 125 -28.01 27.04 24.24
N ARG A 126 -28.03 28.41 24.13
CA ARG A 126 -27.26 29.13 23.10
C ARG A 126 -25.76 28.77 23.14
N GLU A 127 -25.22 28.54 24.34
CA GLU A 127 -23.81 28.15 24.52
C GLU A 127 -23.56 26.76 23.94
N VAL A 128 -24.42 25.78 24.20
CA VAL A 128 -24.33 24.43 23.65
C VAL A 128 -24.48 24.45 22.13
N ALA A 129 -25.39 25.21 21.57
CA ALA A 129 -25.56 25.39 20.13
C ALA A 129 -24.29 25.94 19.45
N GLN A 130 -23.58 26.87 20.11
CA GLN A 130 -22.30 27.37 19.61
C GLN A 130 -21.19 26.28 19.69
N LEU A 131 -21.15 25.50 20.76
CA LEU A 131 -20.21 24.42 20.93
C LEU A 131 -20.39 23.29 19.90
N ILE A 132 -21.66 22.99 19.53
CA ILE A 132 -21.97 22.03 18.46
C ILE A 132 -21.33 22.47 17.13
N LEU A 133 -21.47 23.74 16.77
CA LEU A 133 -20.84 24.29 15.54
C LEU A 133 -19.32 24.16 15.56
N VAL A 134 -18.69 24.47 16.71
CA VAL A 134 -17.24 24.33 16.86
C VAL A 134 -16.82 22.85 16.81
N GLY A 135 -17.56 21.97 17.49
CA GLY A 135 -17.34 20.53 17.49
C GLY A 135 -17.48 19.93 16.07
N ALA A 136 -18.55 20.30 15.36
CA ALA A 136 -18.76 19.87 13.98
C ALA A 136 -17.60 20.31 13.06
N ARG A 137 -17.14 21.56 13.20
CA ARG A 137 -16.01 22.08 12.42
C ARG A 137 -14.72 21.35 12.71
N LEU A 138 -14.46 21.03 13.97
CA LEU A 138 -13.29 20.23 14.35
C LEU A 138 -13.38 18.81 13.78
N LEU A 139 -14.54 18.18 13.86
CA LEU A 139 -14.77 16.86 13.29
C LEU A 139 -14.66 16.85 11.77
N SER A 140 -15.13 17.90 11.08
CA SER A 140 -14.92 18.09 9.63
C SER A 140 -13.44 18.08 9.28
N TYR A 141 -12.65 18.88 9.99
CA TYR A 141 -11.20 18.96 9.78
C TYR A 141 -10.48 17.61 10.03
N GLU A 142 -10.85 16.92 11.10
CA GLU A 142 -10.26 15.61 11.41
C GLU A 142 -10.67 14.54 10.38
N TRP A 143 -11.92 14.57 9.91
CA TRP A 143 -12.36 13.71 8.82
C TRP A 143 -11.53 13.90 7.55
N GLU A 144 -11.35 15.14 7.13
CA GLU A 144 -10.50 15.49 6.00
C GLU A 144 -9.05 15.02 6.17
N SER A 145 -8.46 15.32 7.32
CA SER A 145 -7.08 14.96 7.62
C SER A 145 -6.86 13.45 7.56
N ILE A 146 -7.80 12.66 8.10
CA ILE A 146 -7.72 11.21 8.11
C ILE A 146 -7.95 10.63 6.70
N SER A 147 -8.94 11.16 5.97
CA SER A 147 -9.25 10.75 4.60
C SER A 147 -8.10 11.04 3.65
N ALA A 148 -7.51 12.24 3.73
CA ALA A 148 -6.34 12.61 2.93
C ALA A 148 -5.13 11.73 3.23
N ARG A 149 -4.88 11.40 4.51
CA ARG A 149 -3.80 10.47 4.90
C ARG A 149 -4.03 9.06 4.38
N ALA A 150 -5.27 8.58 4.41
CA ALA A 150 -5.63 7.26 3.90
C ALA A 150 -5.40 7.19 2.39
N GLU A 151 -5.81 8.19 1.63
CA GLU A 151 -5.61 8.27 0.18
C GLU A 151 -4.12 8.40 -0.19
N LEU A 152 -3.35 9.23 0.54
CA LEU A 152 -1.90 9.31 0.35
C LEU A 152 -1.20 7.97 0.60
N ARG A 153 -1.62 7.21 1.62
CA ARG A 153 -1.10 5.86 1.87
C ARG A 153 -1.43 4.91 0.73
N ARG A 154 -2.70 4.91 0.27
CA ARG A 154 -3.14 4.10 -0.87
C ARG A 154 -2.35 4.41 -2.14
N LEU A 155 -2.16 5.69 -2.45
CA LEU A 155 -1.35 6.12 -3.61
C LEU A 155 0.13 5.72 -3.46
N ALA A 156 0.68 5.83 -2.26
CA ALA A 156 2.06 5.39 -1.97
C ALA A 156 2.22 3.86 -2.11
N GLU A 157 1.24 3.07 -1.69
CA GLU A 157 1.22 1.61 -1.89
C GLU A 157 1.16 1.26 -3.37
N VAL A 158 0.24 1.86 -4.14
CA VAL A 158 0.14 1.65 -5.59
C VAL A 158 1.44 2.06 -6.31
N ALA A 159 2.04 3.19 -5.90
CA ALA A 159 3.32 3.62 -6.46
C ALA A 159 4.46 2.65 -6.12
N ARG A 160 4.49 2.13 -4.88
CA ARG A 160 5.47 1.12 -4.45
C ARG A 160 5.30 -0.19 -5.21
N ASP A 161 4.06 -0.67 -5.38
CA ASP A 161 3.79 -1.91 -6.12
C ASP A 161 4.20 -1.76 -7.60
N ARG A 162 3.89 -0.64 -8.24
CA ARG A 162 4.36 -0.33 -9.60
C ARG A 162 5.88 -0.19 -9.70
N ALA A 163 6.53 0.32 -8.64
CA ALA A 163 7.98 0.44 -8.57
C ALA A 163 8.68 -0.86 -8.15
N SER A 164 7.95 -1.91 -7.71
CA SER A 164 8.51 -3.17 -7.22
C SER A 164 8.65 -4.24 -8.29
N THR A 165 7.90 -4.12 -9.40
CA THR A 165 7.85 -5.11 -10.48
C THR A 165 8.30 -4.53 -11.81
N ASP A 166 8.88 -5.37 -12.65
CA ASP A 166 9.19 -5.04 -14.03
C ASP A 166 7.96 -5.19 -14.94
N PRO A 167 7.57 -4.17 -15.72
CA PRO A 167 6.32 -4.19 -16.48
C PRO A 167 6.35 -5.14 -17.69
N ILE A 168 7.54 -5.61 -18.13
CA ILE A 168 7.68 -6.50 -19.27
C ILE A 168 7.54 -7.95 -18.84
N THR A 169 8.24 -8.33 -17.78
CA THR A 169 8.29 -9.72 -17.31
C THR A 169 7.30 -10.01 -16.19
N GLY A 170 6.76 -8.99 -15.51
CA GLY A 170 5.96 -9.12 -14.29
C GLY A 170 6.73 -9.59 -13.05
N LEU A 171 8.03 -9.82 -13.19
CA LEU A 171 8.90 -10.25 -12.10
C LEU A 171 9.24 -9.08 -11.17
N PRO A 172 9.63 -9.35 -9.90
CA PRO A 172 10.27 -8.35 -9.05
C PRO A 172 11.43 -7.66 -9.78
N ASN A 173 11.60 -6.36 -9.52
CA ASN A 173 12.74 -5.62 -10.05
C ASN A 173 13.99 -5.80 -9.18
N ARG A 174 15.11 -5.19 -9.60
CA ARG A 174 16.41 -5.23 -8.91
C ARG A 174 16.33 -4.81 -7.44
N GLU A 175 15.67 -3.70 -7.16
CA GLU A 175 15.59 -3.15 -5.80
C GLU A 175 14.77 -4.07 -4.88
N THR A 176 13.69 -4.60 -5.39
CA THR A 176 12.87 -5.58 -4.66
C THR A 176 13.66 -6.86 -4.36
N LEU A 177 14.46 -7.35 -5.31
CA LEU A 177 15.31 -8.52 -5.09
C LEU A 177 16.33 -8.23 -3.98
N VAL A 178 17.07 -7.12 -4.08
CA VAL A 178 18.11 -6.75 -3.10
C VAL A 178 17.52 -6.70 -1.69
N GLY A 179 16.39 -6.01 -1.50
CA GLY A 179 15.72 -5.96 -0.19
C GLY A 179 15.21 -7.32 0.30
N SER A 180 14.73 -8.17 -0.61
CA SER A 180 14.19 -9.49 -0.24
C SER A 180 15.26 -10.47 0.22
N ILE A 181 16.50 -10.33 -0.23
CA ILE A 181 17.59 -11.27 0.07
C ILE A 181 18.57 -10.78 1.16
N GLU A 182 18.28 -9.67 1.83
CA GLU A 182 19.12 -9.18 2.94
C GLU A 182 19.26 -10.21 4.06
N ARG A 183 18.16 -10.83 4.45
CA ARG A 183 18.17 -11.89 5.46
C ARG A 183 18.97 -13.12 5.02
N GLU A 184 18.83 -13.52 3.76
CA GLU A 184 19.55 -14.67 3.21
C GLU A 184 21.07 -14.41 3.15
N HIS A 185 21.46 -13.17 2.87
CA HIS A 185 22.85 -12.74 2.90
C HIS A 185 23.45 -12.87 4.32
N GLU A 186 22.72 -12.39 5.34
CA GLU A 186 23.15 -12.51 6.74
C GLU A 186 23.27 -13.98 7.19
N LEU A 187 22.32 -14.83 6.81
CA LEU A 187 22.36 -16.28 7.10
C LEU A 187 23.53 -16.96 6.39
N SER A 188 23.80 -16.59 5.14
CA SER A 188 24.92 -17.11 4.36
C SER A 188 26.27 -16.68 4.94
N LYS A 189 26.41 -15.44 5.40
CA LYS A 189 27.63 -14.96 6.09
C LYS A 189 27.92 -15.72 7.38
N ARG A 190 26.89 -16.11 8.13
CA ARG A 190 27.02 -16.90 9.34
C ARG A 190 27.28 -18.39 9.08
N GLY A 191 27.33 -18.79 7.81
CA GLY A 191 27.53 -20.19 7.42
C GLY A 191 26.30 -21.09 7.70
N THR A 192 25.15 -20.52 8.06
CA THR A 192 23.94 -21.27 8.37
C THR A 192 23.26 -21.81 7.11
N VAL A 193 23.29 -21.03 6.03
CA VAL A 193 22.71 -21.38 4.73
C VAL A 193 23.68 -20.99 3.62
N GLU A 194 23.94 -21.88 2.69
CA GLU A 194 24.74 -21.57 1.52
C GLU A 194 23.84 -21.17 0.36
N SER A 195 24.02 -19.95 -0.17
CA SER A 195 23.18 -19.37 -1.22
C SER A 195 24.02 -18.76 -2.34
N TYR A 196 23.50 -18.84 -3.56
CA TYR A 196 24.16 -18.35 -4.76
C TYR A 196 23.26 -17.42 -5.54
N VAL A 197 23.84 -16.29 -5.99
CA VAL A 197 23.24 -15.40 -6.99
C VAL A 197 23.67 -15.89 -8.36
N VAL A 198 22.69 -16.15 -9.22
CA VAL A 198 22.88 -16.53 -10.62
C VAL A 198 22.26 -15.46 -11.49
N VAL A 199 23.06 -14.80 -12.32
CA VAL A 199 22.58 -13.84 -13.32
C VAL A 199 22.55 -14.52 -14.69
N CYS A 200 21.44 -14.39 -15.40
CA CYS A 200 21.25 -14.83 -16.77
C CYS A 200 21.08 -13.60 -17.66
N GLN A 201 21.97 -13.35 -18.60
CA GLN A 201 21.89 -12.21 -19.53
C GLN A 201 21.66 -12.70 -20.97
N LEU A 202 20.71 -12.03 -21.66
CA LEU A 202 20.48 -12.26 -23.08
C LEU A 202 21.65 -11.68 -23.87
N ARG A 203 22.36 -12.55 -24.60
CA ARG A 203 23.49 -12.16 -25.43
C ARG A 203 23.01 -11.50 -26.74
N ASP A 204 23.90 -10.65 -27.24
CA ASP A 204 23.70 -9.98 -28.55
C ASP A 204 22.33 -9.29 -28.69
N ARG A 205 21.78 -8.80 -27.55
CA ARG A 205 20.47 -8.13 -27.51
C ARG A 205 20.38 -7.01 -28.54
N ASP A 206 21.45 -6.20 -28.69
CA ASP A 206 21.47 -5.10 -29.65
C ASP A 206 21.35 -5.61 -31.11
N ALA A 207 21.98 -6.72 -31.43
CA ALA A 207 21.86 -7.35 -32.75
C ALA A 207 20.42 -7.93 -32.95
N ILE A 208 19.79 -8.46 -31.93
CA ILE A 208 18.41 -8.90 -31.95
C ILE A 208 17.48 -7.70 -32.18
N VAL A 209 17.68 -6.61 -31.45
CA VAL A 209 16.91 -5.37 -31.60
C VAL A 209 17.07 -4.78 -32.99
N ALA A 210 18.29 -4.72 -33.50
CA ALA A 210 18.59 -4.18 -34.84
C ALA A 210 17.90 -5.00 -35.94
N ARG A 211 17.81 -6.32 -35.79
CA ARG A 211 17.26 -7.22 -36.79
C ARG A 211 15.75 -7.47 -36.66
N PHE A 212 15.23 -7.55 -35.45
CA PHE A 212 13.86 -8.01 -35.17
C PHE A 212 13.04 -7.03 -34.35
N GLY A 213 13.62 -5.91 -33.90
CA GLY A 213 12.98 -4.89 -33.08
C GLY A 213 12.96 -5.22 -31.59
N GLU A 214 12.68 -4.18 -30.80
CA GLU A 214 12.65 -4.21 -29.33
C GLU A 214 11.63 -5.22 -28.77
N ALA A 215 10.46 -5.35 -29.43
CA ALA A 215 9.41 -6.27 -29.04
C ALA A 215 9.88 -7.73 -29.05
N MET A 216 10.74 -8.12 -30.00
CA MET A 216 11.30 -9.46 -30.06
C MET A 216 12.28 -9.71 -28.90
N ALA A 217 13.17 -8.77 -28.61
CA ALA A 217 14.11 -8.90 -27.49
C ALA A 217 13.37 -9.04 -26.15
N ASN A 218 12.30 -8.27 -25.97
CA ASN A 218 11.45 -8.35 -24.79
C ASN A 218 10.67 -9.66 -24.69
N LEU A 219 10.19 -10.19 -25.82
CA LEU A 219 9.52 -11.47 -25.90
C LEU A 219 10.47 -12.63 -25.52
N LEU A 220 11.70 -12.63 -26.03
CA LEU A 220 12.71 -13.64 -25.66
C LEU A 220 13.04 -13.58 -24.16
N LEU A 221 13.19 -12.38 -23.60
CA LEU A 221 13.43 -12.22 -22.17
C LEU A 221 12.25 -12.72 -21.31
N LYS A 222 11.02 -12.51 -21.80
CA LYS A 222 9.81 -13.04 -21.16
C LYS A 222 9.77 -14.56 -21.18
N ASP A 223 10.09 -15.19 -22.31
CA ASP A 223 10.20 -16.63 -22.43
C ASP A 223 11.23 -17.20 -21.42
N VAL A 224 12.39 -16.55 -21.31
CA VAL A 224 13.42 -16.91 -20.33
C VAL A 224 12.89 -16.79 -18.89
N ALA A 225 12.16 -15.71 -18.59
CA ALA A 225 11.57 -15.48 -17.28
C ALA A 225 10.52 -16.55 -16.91
N GLU A 226 9.68 -16.96 -17.86
CA GLU A 226 8.68 -18.02 -17.67
C GLU A 226 9.36 -19.37 -17.39
N VAL A 227 10.40 -19.74 -18.15
CA VAL A 227 11.15 -20.97 -17.93
C VAL A 227 11.87 -20.96 -16.59
N LEU A 228 12.49 -19.83 -16.20
CA LEU A 228 13.12 -19.68 -14.89
C LEU A 228 12.10 -19.82 -13.76
N SER A 229 10.94 -19.16 -13.88
CA SER A 229 9.86 -19.24 -12.89
C SER A 229 9.40 -20.69 -12.65
N GLY A 230 9.36 -21.51 -13.71
CA GLY A 230 9.03 -22.93 -13.61
C GLY A 230 10.16 -23.82 -13.08
N ALA A 231 11.42 -23.33 -13.09
CA ALA A 231 12.60 -24.12 -12.70
C ALA A 231 13.06 -23.87 -11.26
N ILE A 232 12.66 -22.74 -10.64
CA ILE A 232 13.02 -22.36 -9.27
C ILE A 232 12.10 -23.00 -8.23
N ARG A 233 12.58 -23.09 -6.99
CA ARG A 233 11.81 -23.53 -5.83
C ARG A 233 11.09 -22.34 -5.19
N ARG A 234 10.11 -22.61 -4.32
CA ARG A 234 9.39 -21.58 -3.55
C ARG A 234 10.28 -20.78 -2.60
N THR A 235 11.44 -21.31 -2.25
CA THR A 235 12.45 -20.67 -1.40
C THR A 235 13.43 -19.81 -2.17
N ASP A 236 13.48 -19.96 -3.49
CA ASP A 236 14.39 -19.22 -4.34
C ASP A 236 13.75 -17.88 -4.76
N TYR A 237 14.58 -16.91 -5.14
CA TYR A 237 14.11 -15.62 -5.61
C TYR A 237 14.42 -15.47 -7.09
N LEU A 238 13.52 -14.80 -7.82
CA LEU A 238 13.69 -14.47 -9.23
C LEU A 238 13.30 -13.01 -9.46
N ALA A 239 14.12 -12.28 -10.21
CA ALA A 239 13.87 -10.88 -10.53
C ALA A 239 14.47 -10.47 -11.88
N ARG A 240 13.94 -9.40 -12.47
CA ARG A 240 14.58 -8.70 -13.57
C ARG A 240 15.54 -7.65 -13.01
N VAL A 241 16.82 -7.75 -13.36
CA VAL A 241 17.87 -6.91 -12.77
C VAL A 241 18.46 -5.89 -13.73
N SER A 242 18.26 -6.09 -15.03
CA SER A 242 18.69 -5.14 -16.08
C SER A 242 17.80 -5.26 -17.33
N THR A 243 18.08 -4.44 -18.34
CA THR A 243 17.39 -4.48 -19.64
C THR A 243 17.50 -5.86 -20.32
N GLU A 244 18.60 -6.55 -20.11
CA GLU A 244 18.96 -7.84 -20.75
C GLU A 244 19.09 -9.00 -19.76
N GLY A 245 18.95 -8.72 -18.43
CA GLY A 245 19.32 -9.66 -17.36
C GLY A 245 18.22 -9.99 -16.38
N LEU A 246 18.14 -11.30 -16.06
CA LEU A 246 17.35 -11.87 -14.97
C LEU A 246 18.30 -12.42 -13.92
N SER A 247 17.90 -12.39 -12.65
CA SER A 247 18.67 -12.98 -11.55
C SER A 247 17.83 -13.98 -10.79
N VAL A 248 18.44 -15.13 -10.48
CA VAL A 248 17.91 -16.14 -9.55
C VAL A 248 18.80 -16.17 -8.31
N VAL A 249 18.21 -16.17 -7.13
CA VAL A 249 18.95 -16.47 -5.89
C VAL A 249 18.52 -17.86 -5.41
N LEU A 250 19.47 -18.79 -5.48
CA LEU A 250 19.29 -20.17 -5.05
C LEU A 250 19.61 -20.29 -3.56
N VAL A 251 18.59 -20.51 -2.74
CA VAL A 251 18.71 -20.61 -1.28
C VAL A 251 18.94 -22.05 -0.86
N GLY A 252 19.90 -22.28 0.05
CA GLY A 252 20.23 -23.62 0.53
C GLY A 252 20.84 -24.50 -0.56
N CYS A 253 21.63 -23.92 -1.44
CA CYS A 253 22.32 -24.63 -2.52
C CYS A 253 23.55 -25.36 -1.96
N LYS A 254 23.73 -26.62 -2.35
CA LYS A 254 24.88 -27.42 -1.92
C LYS A 254 26.09 -27.13 -2.83
N GLY A 255 26.84 -26.08 -2.49
CA GLY A 255 28.04 -25.71 -3.23
C GLY A 255 27.76 -25.16 -4.64
N PRO A 256 28.84 -24.80 -5.38
CA PRO A 256 28.73 -24.31 -6.75
C PRO A 256 28.13 -25.37 -7.71
N ASP A 257 28.33 -26.63 -7.45
CA ASP A 257 27.78 -27.75 -8.26
C ASP A 257 26.24 -27.73 -8.26
N GLY A 258 25.62 -27.32 -7.17
CA GLY A 258 24.18 -27.15 -7.08
C GLY A 258 23.65 -26.05 -8.01
N ALA A 259 24.36 -24.93 -8.11
CA ALA A 259 24.03 -23.84 -9.04
C ALA A 259 24.26 -24.28 -10.50
N LEU A 260 25.34 -25.00 -10.78
CA LEU A 260 25.62 -25.59 -12.12
C LEU A 260 24.55 -26.61 -12.52
N ALA A 261 24.15 -27.48 -11.61
CA ALA A 261 23.07 -28.45 -11.86
C ALA A 261 21.72 -27.76 -12.11
N PHE A 262 21.42 -26.64 -11.44
CA PHE A 262 20.27 -25.82 -11.73
C PHE A 262 20.33 -25.28 -13.16
N LEU A 263 21.45 -24.63 -13.55
CA LEU A 263 21.64 -24.11 -14.89
C LEU A 263 21.48 -25.18 -15.97
N GLY A 264 22.04 -26.37 -15.79
CA GLY A 264 21.91 -27.46 -16.76
C GLY A 264 20.46 -27.95 -16.91
N ARG A 265 19.63 -27.91 -15.86
CA ARG A 265 18.19 -28.22 -15.96
C ARG A 265 17.44 -27.09 -16.68
N PHE A 266 17.76 -25.84 -16.34
CA PHE A 266 17.16 -24.65 -16.94
C PHE A 266 17.44 -24.60 -18.46
N GLU A 267 18.68 -24.77 -18.90
CA GLU A 267 19.07 -24.77 -20.32
C GLU A 267 18.28 -25.80 -21.13
N ARG A 268 18.19 -27.06 -20.64
CA ARG A 268 17.37 -28.09 -21.31
C ARG A 268 15.88 -27.72 -21.41
N SER A 269 15.36 -26.98 -20.46
CA SER A 269 13.97 -26.52 -20.50
C SER A 269 13.80 -25.35 -21.47
N LEU A 270 14.76 -24.45 -21.52
CA LEU A 270 14.78 -23.32 -22.43
C LEU A 270 14.88 -23.75 -23.89
N GLU A 271 15.75 -24.72 -24.22
CA GLU A 271 15.87 -25.26 -25.58
C GLU A 271 14.53 -25.78 -26.12
N ARG A 272 13.73 -26.43 -25.29
CA ARG A 272 12.39 -26.93 -25.67
C ARG A 272 11.39 -25.81 -26.00
N VAL A 273 11.47 -24.69 -25.29
CA VAL A 273 10.56 -23.56 -25.49
C VAL A 273 11.02 -22.70 -26.67
N SER A 274 12.32 -22.56 -26.85
CA SER A 274 12.91 -21.67 -27.86
C SER A 274 12.94 -22.26 -29.28
N SER A 275 12.70 -23.56 -29.44
CA SER A 275 12.82 -24.28 -30.72
C SER A 275 11.88 -23.79 -31.84
N GLY A 276 10.90 -22.94 -31.55
CA GLY A 276 9.96 -22.33 -32.52
C GLY A 276 10.17 -20.83 -32.76
N ARG A 277 11.19 -20.21 -32.20
CA ARG A 277 11.40 -18.74 -32.30
C ARG A 277 12.28 -18.39 -33.50
N PRO A 278 12.02 -17.23 -34.16
CA PRO A 278 12.81 -16.75 -35.31
C PRO A 278 14.21 -16.29 -34.91
N ALA A 279 14.47 -16.04 -33.61
CA ALA A 279 15.78 -15.70 -33.08
C ALA A 279 16.17 -16.73 -32.00
N ALA A 280 17.41 -17.24 -32.07
CA ALA A 280 17.94 -18.14 -31.05
C ALA A 280 18.19 -17.39 -29.75
N VAL A 281 17.75 -17.96 -28.62
CA VAL A 281 18.08 -17.44 -27.30
C VAL A 281 19.48 -17.90 -26.91
N GLN A 282 20.42 -16.97 -26.84
CA GLN A 282 21.75 -17.22 -26.32
C GLN A 282 21.92 -16.48 -25.00
N LEU A 283 22.35 -17.18 -23.95
CA LEU A 283 22.50 -16.61 -22.62
C LEU A 283 23.95 -16.70 -22.17
N SER A 284 24.36 -15.68 -21.39
CA SER A 284 25.54 -15.75 -20.56
C SER A 284 25.11 -15.82 -19.09
N TYR A 285 25.88 -16.54 -18.30
CA TYR A 285 25.62 -16.74 -16.89
C TYR A 285 26.77 -16.26 -16.05
N GLY A 286 26.44 -15.61 -14.93
CA GLY A 286 27.39 -15.30 -13.88
C GLY A 286 26.90 -15.87 -12.56
N ILE A 287 27.80 -16.50 -11.81
CA ILE A 287 27.50 -17.09 -10.52
C ILE A 287 28.37 -16.42 -9.46
N GLN A 288 27.73 -16.00 -8.36
CA GLN A 288 28.38 -15.45 -7.19
C GLN A 288 27.86 -16.12 -5.93
N ARG A 289 28.76 -16.56 -5.05
CA ARG A 289 28.37 -17.02 -3.72
C ARG A 289 27.94 -15.82 -2.86
N LEU A 290 26.75 -15.88 -2.27
CA LEU A 290 26.18 -14.74 -1.55
C LEU A 290 27.01 -14.33 -0.34
N ALA A 291 27.60 -15.29 0.38
CA ALA A 291 28.42 -15.04 1.57
C ALA A 291 29.75 -14.30 1.29
N GLU A 292 30.25 -14.33 0.05
CA GLU A 292 31.54 -13.73 -0.32
C GLU A 292 31.45 -12.24 -0.68
N ALA A 293 30.24 -11.74 -0.85
CA ALA A 293 29.98 -10.33 -1.11
C ALA A 293 29.79 -9.53 0.20
N ASP A 294 30.09 -8.25 0.18
CA ASP A 294 29.90 -7.37 1.33
C ASP A 294 28.42 -7.01 1.55
N SER A 295 27.62 -7.06 0.48
CA SER A 295 26.18 -6.80 0.49
C SER A 295 25.45 -7.58 -0.60
N PRO A 296 24.11 -7.74 -0.51
CA PRO A 296 23.30 -8.31 -1.57
C PRO A 296 23.47 -7.60 -2.92
N ARG A 297 23.57 -6.27 -2.90
CA ARG A 297 23.80 -5.44 -4.10
C ARG A 297 25.13 -5.80 -4.77
N GLN A 298 26.19 -5.89 -3.98
CA GLN A 298 27.51 -6.27 -4.48
C GLN A 298 27.54 -7.70 -5.05
N ALA A 299 26.86 -8.65 -4.40
CA ALA A 299 26.75 -10.02 -4.91
C ALA A 299 26.13 -10.04 -6.31
N LEU A 300 25.08 -9.24 -6.51
CA LEU A 300 24.41 -9.12 -7.79
C LEU A 300 25.34 -8.48 -8.84
N GLU A 301 26.05 -7.41 -8.50
CA GLU A 301 27.01 -6.72 -9.38
C GLU A 301 28.15 -7.64 -9.82
N LEU A 302 28.72 -8.41 -8.89
CA LEU A 302 29.76 -9.39 -9.20
C LEU A 302 29.26 -10.50 -10.13
N ALA A 303 28.03 -10.99 -9.91
CA ALA A 303 27.42 -11.97 -10.81
C ALA A 303 27.17 -11.38 -12.21
N GLU A 304 26.73 -10.12 -12.32
CA GLU A 304 26.53 -9.43 -13.60
C GLU A 304 27.88 -9.25 -14.36
N ILE A 305 28.93 -8.83 -13.64
CA ILE A 305 30.28 -8.73 -14.23
C ILE A 305 30.73 -10.09 -14.76
N SER A 306 30.57 -11.15 -13.96
CA SER A 306 30.92 -12.51 -14.35
C SER A 306 30.13 -12.98 -15.57
N ALA A 307 28.84 -12.65 -15.69
CA ALA A 307 28.02 -12.97 -16.85
C ALA A 307 28.53 -12.26 -18.12
N ARG A 308 28.89 -10.97 -18.02
CA ARG A 308 29.40 -10.18 -19.16
C ARG A 308 30.77 -10.65 -19.65
N THR A 309 31.66 -11.05 -18.74
CA THR A 309 33.03 -11.44 -19.05
C THR A 309 33.19 -12.95 -19.32
N ALA A 310 32.11 -13.68 -19.21
CA ALA A 310 32.09 -15.14 -19.35
C ALA A 310 32.61 -15.59 -20.73
N PRO A 311 33.54 -16.56 -20.81
CA PRO A 311 34.00 -17.12 -22.07
C PRO A 311 32.87 -17.94 -22.73
N VAL A 312 32.75 -17.80 -24.06
CA VAL A 312 31.76 -18.55 -24.84
C VAL A 312 32.12 -20.02 -24.90
N ARG A 313 31.18 -20.89 -24.55
CA ARG A 313 31.30 -22.34 -24.69
C ARG A 313 30.91 -22.79 -26.10
N GLN A 314 31.25 -24.02 -26.48
CA GLN A 314 30.96 -24.60 -27.81
C GLN A 314 29.46 -24.62 -28.15
N ASN A 315 28.58 -24.69 -27.17
CA ASN A 315 27.11 -24.63 -27.35
C ASN A 315 26.54 -23.19 -27.45
N GLY A 316 27.39 -22.16 -27.54
CA GLY A 316 26.98 -20.76 -27.63
C GLY A 316 26.60 -20.11 -26.28
N THR A 317 26.59 -20.86 -25.16
CA THR A 317 26.42 -20.32 -23.82
C THR A 317 27.76 -19.84 -23.24
N ALA A 318 27.72 -18.89 -22.31
CA ALA A 318 28.90 -18.42 -21.60
C ALA A 318 28.67 -18.52 -20.09
N LEU A 319 29.65 -19.00 -19.35
CA LEU A 319 29.59 -19.15 -17.91
C LEU A 319 30.82 -18.54 -17.25
N GLY A 320 30.61 -17.58 -16.37
CA GLY A 320 31.62 -16.99 -15.49
C GLY A 320 31.28 -17.29 -14.03
N MET A 321 32.32 -17.51 -13.25
CA MET A 321 32.23 -17.54 -11.78
C MET A 321 33.03 -16.33 -11.28
N ALA A 322 32.46 -15.57 -10.35
CA ALA A 322 33.20 -14.48 -9.74
C ALA A 322 34.36 -15.05 -8.89
N PRO A 323 35.55 -14.39 -8.88
CA PRO A 323 36.69 -14.88 -8.12
C PRO A 323 36.35 -14.93 -6.62
N VAL A 324 36.79 -16.01 -5.99
CA VAL A 324 36.65 -16.21 -4.54
C VAL A 324 37.58 -15.20 -3.84
N LYS A 325 37.06 -14.47 -2.83
CA LYS A 325 37.90 -13.60 -1.98
C LYS A 325 38.93 -14.46 -1.27
N GLY A 326 40.20 -14.43 -1.73
CA GLY A 326 41.32 -15.14 -1.09
C GLY A 326 42.28 -15.86 -2.03
N GLU A 327 42.04 -15.87 -3.35
CA GLU A 327 42.94 -16.41 -4.35
C GLU A 327 43.44 -15.26 -5.26
N ALA A 328 44.23 -14.36 -4.69
CA ALA A 328 45.03 -13.37 -5.42
C ALA A 328 46.46 -13.32 -4.85
#